data_8a30ecc434da5b6e1fa153541c733c42
#
_entry.id   8a30ecc434da5b6e1fa153541c733c42
#
_cell.length_a   1.000
_cell.length_b   1.000
_cell.length_c   1.000
_cell.angle_alpha   90.00
_cell.angle_beta   90.00
_cell.angle_gamma   90.00
#
_symmetry.space_group_name_H-M   'P 1'
#
loop_
_entity.id
_entity.type
_entity.pdbx_description
1 polymer ?
#
loop_
_entity_poly.entity_id
_entity_poly.type
_entity_poly.pdbx_seq_one_letter_code
_entity_poly.pdbx_strand_id
1 'polypeptide(L)'
;MTIILLALCAAFNAAAWNSAAFSDYFRARIFPVLTTPYAMLTSKVPFSVGELMLIALLPILLGALISALCKHFWKGFPLFVAFVAMLMSVNCFVLYHCSPIEVSNEPQRDYSLEELTELRDYIVTQCNDLAQQIPHDEEGNVIYDGDMNLSAKEAVAALSADYSQLGGFTVTPKALLFSGFMSQQYMQGYYFPFSMEANYNDYMSIMNKPFTMCHEIAHTKGFIYEDEANFLAFLACIGSDDIAFRYSGYLGVLNYVNNDFYKAVDKDTYDSHVKISDQVRYDNKFLTDEAWQKVEDNALFKTETVKKAADTFIDTNLKVNGISSGKVSYTHVVGLLLQYYDSQG
;
A
#
# COMPACT_ATOMS: atom_id res chain seq x y z
N MET A 1 -27.92 -20.93 4.45
CA MET A 1 -26.76 -20.36 3.73
C MET A 1 -25.99 -19.35 4.59
N THR A 2 -26.63 -18.32 5.17
CA THR A 2 -25.99 -17.32 6.05
C THR A 2 -25.19 -17.96 7.19
N ILE A 3 -25.78 -18.89 7.95
CA ILE A 3 -25.12 -19.57 9.06
C ILE A 3 -23.89 -20.37 8.61
N ILE A 4 -23.97 -21.01 7.45
CA ILE A 4 -22.85 -21.78 6.89
C ILE A 4 -21.69 -20.84 6.54
N LEU A 5 -21.97 -19.70 5.88
CA LEU A 5 -20.94 -18.72 5.56
C LEU A 5 -20.28 -18.15 6.82
N LEU A 6 -21.07 -17.80 7.83
CA LEU A 6 -20.52 -17.30 9.11
C LEU A 6 -19.71 -18.36 9.84
N ALA A 7 -20.15 -19.63 9.81
CA ALA A 7 -19.39 -20.73 10.41
C ALA A 7 -18.05 -20.97 9.68
N LEU A 8 -18.05 -20.92 8.34
CA LEU A 8 -16.82 -21.00 7.55
C LEU A 8 -15.89 -19.80 7.82
N CYS A 9 -16.45 -18.59 7.85
CA CYS A 9 -15.72 -17.38 8.22
C CYS A 9 -15.03 -17.53 9.58
N ALA A 10 -15.77 -17.96 10.61
CA ALA A 10 -15.24 -18.22 11.95
C ALA A 10 -14.15 -19.30 11.95
N ALA A 11 -14.35 -20.38 11.19
CA ALA A 11 -13.37 -21.47 11.11
C ALA A 11 -12.07 -21.02 10.44
N PHE A 12 -12.14 -20.28 9.33
CA PHE A 12 -10.95 -19.73 8.66
C PHE A 12 -10.17 -18.77 9.56
N ASN A 13 -10.85 -17.84 10.21
CA ASN A 13 -10.20 -16.90 11.12
C ASN A 13 -9.61 -17.62 12.34
N ALA A 14 -10.33 -18.58 12.94
CA ALA A 14 -9.80 -19.37 14.04
C ALA A 14 -8.57 -20.19 13.64
N ALA A 15 -8.54 -20.78 12.46
CA ALA A 15 -7.37 -21.48 11.95
C ALA A 15 -6.17 -20.53 11.76
N ALA A 16 -6.40 -19.35 11.19
CA ALA A 16 -5.37 -18.34 10.98
C ALA A 16 -4.77 -17.84 12.31
N TRP A 17 -5.62 -17.51 13.29
CA TRP A 17 -5.19 -17.06 14.62
C TRP A 17 -4.35 -18.09 15.38
N ASN A 18 -4.52 -19.38 15.11
CA ASN A 18 -3.83 -20.45 15.81
C ASN A 18 -2.63 -21.03 15.01
N SER A 19 -2.46 -20.66 13.74
CA SER A 19 -1.42 -21.27 12.90
C SER A 19 -0.98 -20.34 11.77
N ALA A 20 0.20 -19.73 11.91
CA ALA A 20 0.85 -19.01 10.82
C ALA A 20 1.09 -19.92 9.59
N ALA A 21 1.48 -21.17 9.81
CA ALA A 21 1.67 -22.14 8.73
C ALA A 21 0.39 -22.38 7.91
N PHE A 22 -0.80 -22.31 8.53
CA PHE A 22 -2.07 -22.35 7.79
C PHE A 22 -2.21 -21.10 6.91
N SER A 23 -1.94 -19.92 7.44
CA SER A 23 -2.04 -18.66 6.70
C SER A 23 -1.03 -18.58 5.57
N ASP A 24 0.20 -19.08 5.78
CA ASP A 24 1.23 -19.15 4.73
C ASP A 24 0.82 -20.10 3.61
N TYR A 25 0.32 -21.29 3.96
CA TYR A 25 -0.22 -22.22 2.96
C TYR A 25 -1.41 -21.62 2.21
N PHE A 26 -2.30 -20.93 2.94
CA PHE A 26 -3.44 -20.24 2.35
C PHE A 26 -2.98 -19.15 1.36
N ARG A 27 -2.05 -18.26 1.74
CA ARG A 27 -1.48 -17.23 0.87
C ARG A 27 -0.82 -17.84 -0.37
N ALA A 28 -0.05 -18.92 -0.20
CA ALA A 28 0.73 -19.49 -1.28
C ALA A 28 -0.09 -20.33 -2.26
N ARG A 29 -1.18 -21.01 -1.81
CA ARG A 29 -1.87 -22.04 -2.61
C ARG A 29 -3.34 -21.79 -2.82
N ILE A 30 -4.07 -21.26 -1.84
CA ILE A 30 -5.52 -21.09 -1.89
C ILE A 30 -5.90 -19.72 -2.40
N PHE A 31 -5.29 -18.69 -1.84
CA PHE A 31 -5.59 -17.30 -2.14
C PHE A 31 -5.49 -16.98 -3.65
N PRO A 32 -4.40 -17.34 -4.38
CA PRO A 32 -4.32 -17.05 -5.82
C PRO A 32 -5.39 -17.77 -6.64
N VAL A 33 -5.75 -18.99 -6.26
CA VAL A 33 -6.79 -19.77 -6.97
C VAL A 33 -8.17 -19.11 -6.82
N LEU A 34 -8.47 -18.60 -5.63
CA LEU A 34 -9.74 -17.93 -5.35
C LEU A 34 -9.82 -16.53 -5.98
N THR A 35 -8.73 -15.78 -5.98
CA THR A 35 -8.73 -14.36 -6.32
C THR A 35 -8.39 -14.05 -7.77
N THR A 36 -7.50 -14.83 -8.40
CA THR A 36 -7.06 -14.59 -9.79
C THR A 36 -8.20 -14.48 -10.80
N PRO A 37 -9.25 -15.35 -10.77
CA PRO A 37 -10.31 -15.27 -11.79
C PRO A 37 -11.02 -13.93 -11.82
N TYR A 38 -11.38 -13.38 -10.66
CA TYR A 38 -12.07 -12.09 -10.63
C TYR A 38 -11.11 -10.90 -10.73
N ALA A 39 -9.87 -11.01 -10.24
CA ALA A 39 -8.81 -10.04 -10.50
C ALA A 39 -8.54 -9.87 -12.00
N MET A 40 -8.53 -10.96 -12.76
CA MET A 40 -8.41 -10.91 -14.22
C MET A 40 -9.61 -10.21 -14.89
N LEU A 41 -10.81 -10.36 -14.35
CA LEU A 41 -12.00 -9.68 -14.86
C LEU A 41 -11.96 -8.18 -14.56
N THR A 42 -11.69 -7.81 -13.33
CA THR A 42 -11.61 -6.40 -12.92
C THR A 42 -10.47 -5.67 -13.62
N SER A 43 -9.31 -6.29 -13.83
CA SER A 43 -8.17 -5.70 -14.55
C SER A 43 -8.46 -5.34 -16.02
N LYS A 44 -9.52 -5.89 -16.62
CA LYS A 44 -9.95 -5.52 -17.99
C LYS A 44 -10.75 -4.22 -18.02
N VAL A 45 -11.23 -3.75 -16.88
CA VAL A 45 -12.03 -2.54 -16.76
C VAL A 45 -11.07 -1.36 -16.54
N PRO A 46 -11.19 -0.26 -17.30
CA PRO A 46 -10.20 0.84 -17.22
C PRO A 46 -10.38 1.78 -16.02
N PHE A 47 -11.36 1.54 -15.16
CA PHE A 47 -11.66 2.32 -13.97
C PHE A 47 -11.80 1.41 -12.74
N SER A 48 -11.77 1.97 -11.53
CA SER A 48 -11.92 1.20 -10.30
C SER A 48 -13.33 0.65 -10.14
N VAL A 49 -13.46 -0.69 -10.17
CA VAL A 49 -14.68 -1.40 -9.84
C VAL A 49 -14.99 -1.25 -8.35
N GLY A 50 -13.95 -1.14 -7.53
CA GLY A 50 -14.07 -0.90 -6.09
C GLY A 50 -14.81 0.39 -5.78
N GLU A 51 -14.51 1.50 -6.49
CA GLU A 51 -15.25 2.76 -6.32
C GLU A 51 -16.74 2.60 -6.68
N LEU A 52 -17.05 1.86 -7.75
CA LEU A 52 -18.45 1.57 -8.10
C LEU A 52 -19.14 0.70 -7.03
N MET A 53 -18.44 -0.26 -6.43
CA MET A 53 -18.98 -1.06 -5.33
C MET A 53 -19.27 -0.18 -4.09
N LEU A 54 -18.42 0.78 -3.76
CA LEU A 54 -18.66 1.73 -2.68
C LEU A 54 -19.86 2.62 -2.96
N ILE A 55 -20.02 3.12 -4.19
CA ILE A 55 -21.22 3.87 -4.59
C ILE A 55 -22.46 2.99 -4.46
N ALA A 56 -22.42 1.75 -4.95
CA ALA A 56 -23.53 0.80 -4.89
C ALA A 56 -23.89 0.39 -3.45
N LEU A 57 -22.94 0.47 -2.51
CA LEU A 57 -23.18 0.18 -1.10
C LEU A 57 -24.17 1.19 -0.47
N LEU A 58 -24.16 2.46 -0.89
CA LEU A 58 -25.03 3.51 -0.34
C LEU A 58 -26.53 3.16 -0.48
N PRO A 59 -27.08 2.83 -1.67
CA PRO A 59 -28.48 2.44 -1.79
C PRO A 59 -28.80 1.11 -1.08
N ILE A 60 -27.82 0.20 -0.95
CA ILE A 60 -28.00 -1.05 -0.19
C ILE A 60 -28.21 -0.74 1.30
N LEU A 61 -27.35 0.11 1.89
CA LEU A 61 -27.48 0.52 3.29
C LEU A 61 -28.76 1.33 3.54
N LEU A 62 -29.11 2.24 2.62
CA LEU A 62 -30.36 3.01 2.70
C LEU A 62 -31.59 2.09 2.63
N GLY A 63 -31.59 1.13 1.74
CA GLY A 63 -32.64 0.12 1.63
C GLY A 63 -32.77 -0.74 2.89
N ALA A 64 -31.66 -1.14 3.49
CA ALA A 64 -31.65 -1.86 4.76
C ALA A 64 -32.21 -0.99 5.90
N LEU A 65 -31.84 0.29 5.97
CA LEU A 65 -32.34 1.24 6.96
C LEU A 65 -33.87 1.43 6.82
N ILE A 66 -34.36 1.71 5.61
CA ILE A 66 -35.79 1.87 5.34
C ILE A 66 -36.55 0.60 5.72
N SER A 67 -36.03 -0.58 5.35
CA SER A 67 -36.60 -1.87 5.71
C SER A 67 -36.75 -2.05 7.23
N ALA A 68 -35.70 -1.67 7.97
CA ALA A 68 -35.70 -1.72 9.43
C ALA A 68 -36.74 -0.73 10.04
N LEU A 69 -36.79 0.51 9.55
CA LEU A 69 -37.75 1.53 9.99
C LEU A 69 -39.22 1.13 9.73
N CYS A 70 -39.47 0.47 8.58
CA CYS A 70 -40.80 -0.05 8.24
C CYS A 70 -41.10 -1.37 8.96
N LYS A 71 -40.24 -1.83 9.86
CA LYS A 71 -40.37 -3.15 10.56
C LYS A 71 -40.54 -4.33 9.58
N HIS A 72 -40.00 -4.16 8.38
CA HIS A 72 -39.98 -5.21 7.37
C HIS A 72 -38.59 -5.82 7.33
N PHE A 73 -38.49 -7.13 7.67
CA PHE A 73 -37.20 -7.80 7.69
C PHE A 73 -36.74 -8.15 6.26
N TRP A 74 -35.65 -7.48 5.81
CA TRP A 74 -35.03 -7.82 4.52
C TRP A 74 -34.13 -9.04 4.67
N LYS A 75 -34.69 -10.23 4.33
CA LYS A 75 -34.01 -11.53 4.48
C LYS A 75 -32.67 -11.66 3.73
N GLY A 76 -32.44 -10.87 2.68
CA GLY A 76 -31.19 -10.84 1.92
C GLY A 76 -30.04 -10.12 2.63
N PHE A 77 -30.35 -9.20 3.53
CA PHE A 77 -29.33 -8.38 4.18
C PHE A 77 -28.36 -9.18 5.07
N PRO A 78 -28.77 -10.11 5.93
CA PRO A 78 -27.84 -10.95 6.69
C PRO A 78 -26.98 -11.84 5.79
N LEU A 79 -27.49 -12.29 4.64
CA LEU A 79 -26.71 -13.04 3.67
C LEU A 79 -25.63 -12.16 3.02
N PHE A 80 -25.99 -10.93 2.65
CA PHE A 80 -25.04 -9.94 2.14
C PHE A 80 -23.92 -9.66 3.14
N VAL A 81 -24.26 -9.40 4.41
CA VAL A 81 -23.27 -9.17 5.49
C VAL A 81 -22.36 -10.39 5.66
N ALA A 82 -22.90 -11.61 5.66
CA ALA A 82 -22.10 -12.83 5.80
C ALA A 82 -21.18 -13.04 4.59
N PHE A 83 -21.61 -12.68 3.39
CA PHE A 83 -20.78 -12.73 2.19
C PHE A 83 -19.63 -11.70 2.24
N VAL A 84 -19.92 -10.46 2.65
CA VAL A 84 -18.90 -9.41 2.85
C VAL A 84 -17.88 -9.87 3.90
N ALA A 85 -18.33 -10.41 5.04
CA ALA A 85 -17.44 -10.93 6.09
C ALA A 85 -16.55 -12.08 5.57
N MET A 86 -17.09 -12.96 4.73
CA MET A 86 -16.31 -14.06 4.14
C MET A 86 -15.27 -13.54 3.16
N LEU A 87 -15.61 -12.58 2.31
CA LEU A 87 -14.64 -11.95 1.41
C LEU A 87 -13.52 -11.23 2.18
N MET A 88 -13.87 -10.48 3.23
CA MET A 88 -12.87 -9.85 4.10
C MET A 88 -11.96 -10.87 4.78
N SER A 89 -12.52 -12.00 5.25
CA SER A 89 -11.72 -13.06 5.87
C SER A 89 -10.72 -13.65 4.89
N VAL A 90 -11.16 -13.98 3.68
CA VAL A 90 -10.34 -14.62 2.64
C VAL A 90 -9.29 -13.64 2.08
N ASN A 91 -9.67 -12.39 1.82
CA ASN A 91 -8.84 -11.44 1.09
C ASN A 91 -8.02 -10.50 1.99
N CYS A 92 -8.25 -10.57 3.32
CA CYS A 92 -7.57 -9.66 4.25
C CYS A 92 -7.24 -10.35 5.60
N PHE A 93 -8.26 -10.76 6.38
CA PHE A 93 -8.02 -11.14 7.78
C PHE A 93 -7.13 -12.39 7.96
N VAL A 94 -7.30 -13.43 7.13
CA VAL A 94 -6.43 -14.62 7.18
C VAL A 94 -4.98 -14.24 6.88
N LEU A 95 -4.76 -13.30 5.97
CA LEU A 95 -3.44 -12.88 5.52
C LEU A 95 -2.66 -12.08 6.58
N TYR A 96 -3.36 -11.41 7.53
CA TYR A 96 -2.71 -10.77 8.68
C TYR A 96 -2.06 -11.74 9.67
N HIS A 97 -2.22 -13.06 9.47
CA HIS A 97 -1.61 -14.09 10.32
C HIS A 97 -0.53 -14.90 9.59
N CYS A 98 -0.10 -14.42 8.42
CA CYS A 98 1.06 -15.00 7.73
C CYS A 98 2.35 -14.72 8.51
N SER A 99 3.34 -15.59 8.32
CA SER A 99 4.70 -15.33 8.79
C SER A 99 5.26 -14.07 8.13
N PRO A 100 6.06 -13.26 8.85
CA PRO A 100 6.76 -12.13 8.26
C PRO A 100 7.59 -12.52 7.05
N ILE A 101 7.82 -11.55 6.16
CA ILE A 101 8.66 -11.76 4.98
C ILE A 101 10.10 -12.06 5.40
N GLU A 102 10.70 -13.07 4.78
CA GLU A 102 12.11 -13.38 4.97
C GLU A 102 12.95 -12.53 4.00
N VAL A 103 13.78 -11.65 4.54
CA VAL A 103 14.66 -10.76 3.77
C VAL A 103 16.03 -11.41 3.55
N SER A 104 16.49 -12.19 4.54
CA SER A 104 17.76 -12.95 4.49
C SER A 104 17.64 -14.22 5.34
N ASN A 105 18.58 -15.13 5.16
CA ASN A 105 18.68 -16.34 6.01
C ASN A 105 19.29 -16.05 7.39
N GLU A 106 19.75 -14.81 7.62
CA GLU A 106 20.32 -14.39 8.90
C GLU A 106 19.22 -14.02 9.88
N PRO A 107 19.38 -14.32 11.18
CA PRO A 107 18.42 -13.94 12.19
C PRO A 107 18.37 -12.40 12.31
N GLN A 108 17.16 -11.89 12.51
CA GLN A 108 16.97 -10.46 12.77
C GLN A 108 17.80 -10.05 14.01
N ARG A 109 18.57 -8.97 13.88
CA ARG A 109 19.40 -8.39 14.92
C ARG A 109 19.09 -6.93 15.14
N ASP A 110 19.58 -6.38 16.24
CA ASP A 110 19.55 -4.94 16.48
C ASP A 110 20.59 -4.26 15.59
N TYR A 111 20.23 -3.13 14.99
CA TYR A 111 21.09 -2.31 14.17
C TYR A 111 21.56 -1.07 14.95
N SER A 112 22.81 -0.69 14.71
CA SER A 112 23.42 0.47 15.34
C SER A 112 22.97 1.79 14.70
N LEU A 113 23.21 2.90 15.40
CA LEU A 113 23.01 4.24 14.83
C LEU A 113 23.92 4.48 13.62
N GLU A 114 25.11 3.89 13.59
CA GLU A 114 26.05 4.01 12.46
C GLU A 114 25.46 3.37 11.21
N GLU A 115 24.93 2.15 11.29
CA GLU A 115 24.26 1.47 10.16
C GLU A 115 23.03 2.23 9.66
N LEU A 116 22.23 2.79 10.57
CA LEU A 116 21.10 3.66 10.19
C LEU A 116 21.58 4.92 9.46
N THR A 117 22.71 5.48 9.90
CA THR A 117 23.31 6.67 9.30
C THR A 117 23.81 6.38 7.88
N GLU A 118 24.53 5.26 7.72
CA GLU A 118 25.02 4.80 6.42
C GLU A 118 23.88 4.53 5.44
N LEU A 119 22.83 3.82 5.89
CA LEU A 119 21.63 3.59 5.09
C LEU A 119 20.98 4.91 4.67
N ARG A 120 20.80 5.84 5.61
CA ARG A 120 20.17 7.14 5.34
C ARG A 120 20.98 7.93 4.31
N ASP A 121 22.28 8.01 4.48
CA ASP A 121 23.15 8.78 3.58
C ASP A 121 23.20 8.14 2.19
N TYR A 122 23.20 6.81 2.12
CA TYR A 122 23.08 6.08 0.87
C TYR A 122 21.76 6.39 0.16
N ILE A 123 20.61 6.28 0.84
CA ILE A 123 19.28 6.56 0.24
C ILE A 123 19.20 8.02 -0.25
N VAL A 124 19.68 8.98 0.54
CA VAL A 124 19.69 10.39 0.13
C VAL A 124 20.58 10.61 -1.08
N THR A 125 21.76 9.98 -1.13
CA THR A 125 22.67 10.05 -2.27
C THR A 125 21.99 9.50 -3.52
N GLN A 126 21.38 8.31 -3.44
CA GLN A 126 20.64 7.73 -4.57
C GLN A 126 19.52 8.66 -5.07
N CYS A 127 18.73 9.24 -4.15
CA CYS A 127 17.71 10.21 -4.53
C CYS A 127 18.31 11.42 -5.27
N ASN A 128 19.37 12.02 -4.73
CA ASN A 128 20.02 13.19 -5.31
C ASN A 128 20.59 12.89 -6.72
N ASP A 129 21.23 11.74 -6.88
CA ASP A 129 21.85 11.32 -8.15
C ASP A 129 20.80 11.01 -9.21
N LEU A 130 19.72 10.33 -8.85
CA LEU A 130 18.65 10.00 -9.77
C LEU A 130 17.81 11.22 -10.16
N ALA A 131 17.61 12.17 -9.26
CA ALA A 131 16.97 13.45 -9.55
C ALA A 131 17.71 14.25 -10.64
N GLN A 132 19.02 14.11 -10.74
CA GLN A 132 19.82 14.78 -11.79
C GLN A 132 19.76 14.06 -13.15
N GLN A 133 19.38 12.79 -13.17
CA GLN A 133 19.36 11.95 -14.36
C GLN A 133 17.98 11.90 -15.02
N ILE A 134 16.91 12.13 -14.25
CA ILE A 134 15.54 12.13 -14.78
C ILE A 134 15.21 13.48 -15.41
N PRO A 135 14.53 13.52 -16.58
CA PRO A 135 14.17 14.78 -17.21
C PRO A 135 13.09 15.55 -16.43
N HIS A 136 13.28 16.88 -16.35
CA HIS A 136 12.33 17.82 -15.75
C HIS A 136 11.93 18.88 -16.76
N ASP A 137 10.73 19.44 -16.59
CA ASP A 137 10.27 20.62 -17.34
C ASP A 137 10.84 21.93 -16.76
N GLU A 138 10.44 23.06 -17.36
CA GLU A 138 10.91 24.39 -16.92
C GLU A 138 10.40 24.76 -15.50
N GLU A 139 9.30 24.15 -15.03
CA GLU A 139 8.73 24.31 -13.71
C GLU A 139 9.35 23.34 -12.68
N GLY A 140 10.20 22.41 -13.12
CA GLY A 140 10.85 21.41 -12.28
C GLY A 140 10.02 20.13 -12.06
N ASN A 141 8.94 19.91 -12.80
CA ASN A 141 8.18 18.68 -12.73
C ASN A 141 8.87 17.58 -13.55
N VAL A 142 8.85 16.35 -13.04
CA VAL A 142 9.38 15.21 -13.78
C VAL A 142 8.56 14.95 -15.04
N ILE A 143 9.25 14.80 -16.18
CA ILE A 143 8.66 14.36 -17.44
C ILE A 143 8.77 12.85 -17.52
N TYR A 144 7.63 12.18 -17.72
CA TYR A 144 7.56 10.74 -17.91
C TYR A 144 6.63 10.40 -19.08
N ASP A 145 7.15 9.66 -20.05
CA ASP A 145 6.46 9.27 -21.29
C ASP A 145 6.29 7.75 -21.45
N GLY A 146 6.69 6.96 -20.43
CA GLY A 146 6.54 5.51 -20.42
C GLY A 146 5.14 5.00 -20.06
N ASP A 147 4.92 3.69 -20.20
CA ASP A 147 3.72 3.01 -19.68
C ASP A 147 3.94 2.59 -18.22
N MET A 148 3.58 3.49 -17.31
CA MET A 148 3.77 3.28 -15.88
C MET A 148 3.03 2.04 -15.34
N ASN A 149 1.86 1.72 -15.90
CA ASN A 149 1.10 0.53 -15.50
C ASN A 149 1.83 -0.75 -15.91
N LEU A 150 2.39 -0.78 -17.11
CA LEU A 150 3.18 -1.93 -17.59
C LEU A 150 4.45 -2.09 -16.76
N SER A 151 5.21 -1.00 -16.59
CA SER A 151 6.45 -1.00 -15.80
C SER A 151 6.22 -1.47 -14.35
N ALA A 152 5.13 -1.04 -13.70
CA ALA A 152 4.79 -1.49 -12.34
C ALA A 152 4.52 -3.01 -12.27
N LYS A 153 3.79 -3.54 -13.26
CA LYS A 153 3.50 -4.98 -13.33
C LYS A 153 4.76 -5.80 -13.57
N GLU A 154 5.62 -5.35 -14.46
CA GLU A 154 6.88 -6.02 -14.79
C GLU A 154 7.85 -5.97 -13.60
N ALA A 155 7.98 -4.82 -12.94
CA ALA A 155 8.83 -4.64 -11.78
C ALA A 155 8.43 -5.59 -10.62
N VAL A 156 7.14 -5.67 -10.29
CA VAL A 156 6.67 -6.60 -9.25
C VAL A 156 6.81 -8.06 -9.69
N ALA A 157 6.49 -8.38 -10.95
CA ALA A 157 6.61 -9.74 -11.46
C ALA A 157 8.07 -10.25 -11.47
N ALA A 158 9.05 -9.36 -11.70
CA ALA A 158 10.47 -9.69 -11.67
C ALA A 158 10.92 -10.23 -10.30
N LEU A 159 10.32 -9.76 -9.21
CA LEU A 159 10.62 -10.24 -7.85
C LEU A 159 10.14 -11.68 -7.60
N SER A 160 9.41 -12.31 -8.53
CA SER A 160 8.92 -13.70 -8.35
C SER A 160 10.03 -14.75 -8.28
N ALA A 161 11.25 -14.41 -8.67
CA ALA A 161 12.42 -15.26 -8.52
C ALA A 161 12.79 -15.46 -7.04
N ASP A 162 12.71 -14.38 -6.26
CA ASP A 162 13.06 -14.37 -4.83
C ASP A 162 11.81 -14.60 -3.96
N TYR A 163 10.68 -14.03 -4.36
CA TYR A 163 9.39 -14.10 -3.66
C TYR A 163 8.34 -14.76 -4.54
N SER A 164 8.30 -16.08 -4.52
CA SER A 164 7.45 -16.88 -5.43
C SER A 164 5.96 -16.52 -5.40
N GLN A 165 5.47 -15.95 -4.30
CA GLN A 165 4.08 -15.48 -4.13
C GLN A 165 3.76 -14.30 -5.05
N LEU A 166 4.76 -13.51 -5.48
CA LEU A 166 4.59 -12.40 -6.42
C LEU A 166 4.39 -12.86 -7.87
N GLY A 167 4.64 -14.16 -8.16
CA GLY A 167 4.43 -14.73 -9.48
C GLY A 167 2.97 -14.84 -9.91
N GLY A 168 2.77 -15.33 -11.13
CA GLY A 168 1.45 -15.51 -11.73
C GLY A 168 0.83 -14.21 -12.24
N PHE A 169 -0.51 -14.13 -12.22
CA PHE A 169 -1.23 -12.98 -12.75
C PHE A 169 -1.00 -11.72 -11.90
N THR A 170 -0.59 -10.63 -12.52
CA THR A 170 -0.40 -9.32 -11.89
C THR A 170 -1.47 -8.35 -12.40
N VAL A 171 -2.21 -7.73 -11.47
CA VAL A 171 -3.27 -6.76 -11.77
C VAL A 171 -2.70 -5.50 -12.41
N THR A 172 -3.51 -4.81 -13.19
CA THR A 172 -3.16 -3.49 -13.71
C THR A 172 -3.59 -2.43 -12.69
N PRO A 173 -2.65 -1.60 -12.19
CA PRO A 173 -3.00 -0.49 -11.30
C PRO A 173 -3.99 0.48 -11.95
N LYS A 174 -4.85 1.11 -11.15
CA LYS A 174 -5.89 2.00 -11.64
C LYS A 174 -5.90 3.33 -10.91
N ALA A 175 -6.01 4.39 -11.69
CA ALA A 175 -6.28 5.71 -11.16
C ALA A 175 -7.68 5.78 -10.56
N LEU A 176 -7.81 6.37 -9.38
CA LEU A 176 -9.09 6.59 -8.70
C LEU A 176 -9.82 7.80 -9.28
N LEU A 177 -11.11 7.67 -9.52
CA LEU A 177 -11.97 8.78 -9.93
C LEU A 177 -12.13 9.81 -8.80
N PHE A 178 -12.19 9.34 -7.55
CA PHE A 178 -12.31 10.19 -6.36
C PHE A 178 -10.95 10.54 -5.74
N SER A 179 -9.91 10.73 -6.56
CA SER A 179 -8.55 11.10 -6.13
C SER A 179 -8.52 12.34 -5.22
N GLY A 180 -9.40 13.33 -5.45
CA GLY A 180 -9.52 14.49 -4.57
C GLY A 180 -9.93 14.13 -3.13
N PHE A 181 -10.88 13.22 -2.97
CA PHE A 181 -11.30 12.72 -1.66
C PHE A 181 -10.22 11.87 -0.99
N MET A 182 -9.46 11.07 -1.77
CA MET A 182 -8.30 10.34 -1.29
C MET A 182 -7.19 11.30 -0.80
N SER A 183 -6.96 12.38 -1.56
CA SER A 183 -5.99 13.42 -1.18
C SER A 183 -6.32 14.08 0.15
N GLN A 184 -7.60 14.35 0.44
CA GLN A 184 -8.04 14.87 1.74
C GLN A 184 -7.72 13.91 2.90
N GLN A 185 -7.60 12.61 2.63
CA GLN A 185 -7.22 11.58 3.60
C GLN A 185 -5.69 11.38 3.68
N TYR A 186 -4.90 12.07 2.85
CA TYR A 186 -3.47 11.85 2.67
C TYR A 186 -3.13 10.40 2.26
N MET A 187 -4.02 9.75 1.50
CA MET A 187 -3.83 8.39 1.01
C MET A 187 -3.29 8.40 -0.41
N GLN A 188 -2.20 7.67 -0.62
CA GLN A 188 -1.55 7.55 -1.93
C GLN A 188 -2.25 6.51 -2.81
N GLY A 189 -2.66 5.40 -2.23
CA GLY A 189 -3.38 4.36 -2.91
C GLY A 189 -4.17 3.49 -1.94
N TYR A 190 -4.83 2.49 -2.45
CA TYR A 190 -5.36 1.42 -1.63
C TYR A 190 -5.70 0.15 -2.43
N TYR A 191 -5.42 -0.97 -1.81
CA TYR A 191 -5.89 -2.28 -2.24
C TYR A 191 -7.37 -2.46 -1.91
N PHE A 192 -8.19 -2.79 -2.91
CA PHE A 192 -9.60 -3.05 -2.67
C PHE A 192 -9.89 -4.55 -2.66
N PRO A 193 -10.09 -5.16 -1.47
CA PRO A 193 -10.14 -6.62 -1.34
C PRO A 193 -11.35 -7.27 -2.01
N PHE A 194 -12.43 -6.51 -2.28
CA PHE A 194 -13.66 -7.05 -2.90
C PHE A 194 -13.56 -7.18 -4.41
N SER A 195 -12.70 -6.40 -5.06
CA SER A 195 -12.45 -6.47 -6.49
C SER A 195 -11.02 -6.90 -6.85
N MET A 196 -10.15 -7.10 -5.86
CA MET A 196 -8.73 -7.40 -6.05
C MET A 196 -8.01 -6.37 -6.91
N GLU A 197 -8.25 -5.10 -6.65
CA GLU A 197 -7.69 -4.00 -7.42
C GLU A 197 -6.59 -3.28 -6.63
N ALA A 198 -5.51 -2.96 -7.34
CA ALA A 198 -4.49 -2.00 -6.93
C ALA A 198 -4.92 -0.62 -7.44
N ASN A 199 -5.21 0.32 -6.55
CA ASN A 199 -5.70 1.64 -6.92
C ASN A 199 -4.75 2.70 -6.40
N TYR A 200 -4.53 3.76 -7.19
CA TYR A 200 -3.68 4.88 -6.79
C TYR A 200 -4.39 6.23 -6.95
N ASN A 201 -4.00 7.18 -6.13
CA ASN A 201 -4.45 8.55 -6.19
C ASN A 201 -3.80 9.27 -7.38
N ASP A 202 -4.59 9.65 -8.39
CA ASP A 202 -4.08 10.25 -9.61
C ASP A 202 -3.61 11.72 -9.42
N TYR A 203 -4.00 12.36 -8.31
CA TYR A 203 -3.60 13.74 -8.02
C TYR A 203 -2.20 13.84 -7.39
N MET A 204 -1.61 12.71 -6.92
CA MET A 204 -0.25 12.75 -6.37
C MET A 204 0.77 13.20 -7.41
N SER A 205 1.87 13.76 -6.90
CA SER A 205 3.06 14.02 -7.69
C SER A 205 3.50 12.75 -8.42
N ILE A 206 3.97 12.91 -9.67
CA ILE A 206 4.21 11.77 -10.56
C ILE A 206 5.18 10.75 -9.96
N MET A 207 6.18 11.20 -9.20
CA MET A 207 7.19 10.32 -8.61
C MET A 207 6.69 9.48 -7.42
N ASN A 208 5.53 9.79 -6.86
CA ASN A 208 4.91 8.92 -5.87
C ASN A 208 4.15 7.73 -6.48
N LYS A 209 3.79 7.81 -7.79
CA LYS A 209 2.94 6.81 -8.44
C LYS A 209 3.62 5.45 -8.60
N PRO A 210 4.85 5.31 -9.13
CA PRO A 210 5.48 4.01 -9.36
C PRO A 210 5.59 3.17 -8.08
N PHE A 211 6.10 3.76 -7.00
CA PHE A 211 6.21 3.08 -5.71
C PHE A 211 4.83 2.66 -5.18
N THR A 212 3.85 3.57 -5.19
CA THR A 212 2.49 3.27 -4.76
C THR A 212 1.85 2.15 -5.58
N MET A 213 2.01 2.16 -6.90
CA MET A 213 1.49 1.09 -7.77
C MET A 213 2.07 -0.28 -7.41
N CYS A 214 3.39 -0.37 -7.18
CA CYS A 214 4.06 -1.59 -6.78
C CYS A 214 3.58 -2.06 -5.39
N HIS A 215 3.40 -1.13 -4.44
CA HIS A 215 2.87 -1.37 -3.11
C HIS A 215 1.45 -1.96 -3.17
N GLU A 216 0.54 -1.34 -3.90
CA GLU A 216 -0.83 -1.82 -4.02
C GLU A 216 -0.91 -3.16 -4.77
N ILE A 217 -0.02 -3.41 -5.74
CA ILE A 217 0.10 -4.73 -6.37
C ILE A 217 0.54 -5.77 -5.33
N ALA A 218 1.49 -5.48 -4.44
CA ALA A 218 1.93 -6.41 -3.41
C ALA A 218 0.77 -6.83 -2.50
N HIS A 219 -0.12 -5.91 -2.12
CA HIS A 219 -1.34 -6.24 -1.39
C HIS A 219 -2.25 -7.23 -2.16
N THR A 220 -2.38 -7.10 -3.48
CA THR A 220 -3.16 -8.04 -4.29
C THR A 220 -2.56 -9.44 -4.35
N LYS A 221 -1.28 -9.58 -3.98
CA LYS A 221 -0.56 -10.87 -3.86
C LYS A 221 -0.62 -11.47 -2.46
N GLY A 222 -1.32 -10.79 -1.53
CA GLY A 222 -1.53 -11.27 -0.16
C GLY A 222 -0.49 -10.79 0.85
N PHE A 223 0.34 -9.82 0.51
CA PHE A 223 1.21 -9.12 1.46
C PHE A 223 0.44 -7.95 2.05
N ILE A 224 -0.19 -8.16 3.21
CA ILE A 224 -1.14 -7.20 3.80
C ILE A 224 -0.46 -6.25 4.80
N TYR A 225 0.71 -6.62 5.32
CA TYR A 225 1.48 -5.73 6.18
C TYR A 225 2.08 -4.58 5.38
N GLU A 226 1.89 -3.37 5.87
CA GLU A 226 2.33 -2.14 5.19
C GLU A 226 3.85 -2.07 5.02
N ASP A 227 4.61 -2.53 6.03
CA ASP A 227 6.06 -2.59 5.98
C ASP A 227 6.56 -3.57 4.93
N GLU A 228 5.94 -4.76 4.82
CA GLU A 228 6.24 -5.74 3.77
C GLU A 228 5.90 -5.21 2.37
N ALA A 229 4.72 -4.60 2.22
CA ALA A 229 4.30 -4.01 0.95
C ALA A 229 5.22 -2.85 0.53
N ASN A 230 5.63 -1.98 1.47
CA ASN A 230 6.61 -0.93 1.23
C ASN A 230 7.99 -1.50 0.83
N PHE A 231 8.44 -2.54 1.52
CA PHE A 231 9.72 -3.19 1.22
C PHE A 231 9.70 -3.84 -0.17
N LEU A 232 8.65 -4.58 -0.51
CA LEU A 232 8.49 -5.19 -1.83
C LEU A 232 8.35 -4.15 -2.94
N ALA A 233 7.64 -3.04 -2.69
CA ALA A 233 7.58 -1.92 -3.62
C ALA A 233 8.94 -1.28 -3.85
N PHE A 234 9.73 -1.10 -2.79
CA PHE A 234 11.10 -0.63 -2.88
C PHE A 234 11.94 -1.54 -3.77
N LEU A 235 11.97 -2.85 -3.47
CA LEU A 235 12.74 -3.82 -4.26
C LEU A 235 12.31 -3.85 -5.73
N ALA A 236 10.99 -3.85 -5.99
CA ALA A 236 10.45 -3.84 -7.34
C ALA A 236 10.92 -2.59 -8.11
N CYS A 237 10.83 -1.43 -7.47
CA CYS A 237 11.20 -0.17 -8.08
C CYS A 237 12.71 -0.07 -8.34
N ILE A 238 13.56 -0.39 -7.37
CA ILE A 238 15.03 -0.28 -7.55
C ILE A 238 15.60 -1.31 -8.52
N GLY A 239 14.94 -2.47 -8.66
CA GLY A 239 15.29 -3.52 -9.61
C GLY A 239 14.80 -3.27 -11.04
N SER A 240 14.05 -2.19 -11.28
CA SER A 240 13.53 -1.84 -12.61
C SER A 240 14.61 -1.22 -13.50
N ASP A 241 14.54 -1.50 -14.82
CA ASP A 241 15.35 -0.80 -15.83
C ASP A 241 14.88 0.65 -16.03
N ASP A 242 13.66 0.99 -15.65
CA ASP A 242 13.08 2.33 -15.75
C ASP A 242 13.63 3.24 -14.64
N ILE A 243 14.30 4.33 -15.04
CA ILE A 243 14.91 5.28 -14.11
C ILE A 243 13.88 5.96 -13.20
N ALA A 244 12.66 6.21 -13.69
CA ALA A 244 11.59 6.82 -12.91
C ALA A 244 11.14 5.87 -11.78
N PHE A 245 11.09 4.57 -12.05
CA PHE A 245 10.81 3.56 -11.03
C PHE A 245 11.92 3.50 -9.99
N ARG A 246 13.19 3.44 -10.41
CA ARG A 246 14.31 3.44 -9.45
C ARG A 246 14.28 4.68 -8.54
N TYR A 247 14.07 5.86 -9.12
CA TYR A 247 13.96 7.09 -8.36
C TYR A 247 12.78 7.06 -7.39
N SER A 248 11.60 6.67 -7.86
CA SER A 248 10.40 6.51 -7.03
C SER A 248 10.60 5.52 -5.89
N GLY A 249 11.34 4.44 -6.11
CA GLY A 249 11.67 3.46 -5.07
C GLY A 249 12.43 4.07 -3.91
N TYR A 250 13.49 4.82 -4.21
CA TYR A 250 14.27 5.52 -3.17
C TYR A 250 13.47 6.63 -2.50
N LEU A 251 12.66 7.40 -3.24
CA LEU A 251 11.77 8.41 -2.66
C LEU A 251 10.73 7.79 -1.71
N GLY A 252 10.18 6.63 -2.07
CA GLY A 252 9.16 5.94 -1.28
C GLY A 252 9.64 5.55 0.12
N VAL A 253 10.92 5.28 0.29
CA VAL A 253 11.50 4.93 1.60
C VAL A 253 12.25 6.08 2.27
N LEU A 254 12.55 7.17 1.54
CA LEU A 254 13.34 8.30 2.03
C LEU A 254 12.80 8.89 3.33
N ASN A 255 11.50 9.13 3.39
CA ASN A 255 10.88 9.76 4.56
C ASN A 255 10.97 8.87 5.82
N TYR A 256 10.85 7.53 5.68
CA TYR A 256 10.97 6.61 6.80
C TYR A 256 12.39 6.63 7.37
N VAL A 257 13.38 6.41 6.52
CA VAL A 257 14.79 6.35 6.94
C VAL A 257 15.26 7.70 7.47
N ASN A 258 14.94 8.80 6.77
CA ASN A 258 15.33 10.13 7.19
C ASN A 258 14.68 10.58 8.51
N ASN A 259 13.40 10.23 8.75
CA ASN A 259 12.70 10.56 9.98
C ASN A 259 13.25 9.76 11.18
N ASP A 260 13.62 8.50 10.99
CA ASP A 260 14.20 7.69 12.05
C ASP A 260 15.60 8.19 12.40
N PHE A 261 16.42 8.54 11.40
CA PHE A 261 17.70 9.18 11.63
C PHE A 261 17.56 10.54 12.35
N TYR A 262 16.64 11.41 11.89
CA TYR A 262 16.41 12.72 12.50
C TYR A 262 16.00 12.64 13.98
N LYS A 263 15.26 11.60 14.37
CA LYS A 263 14.86 11.36 15.77
C LYS A 263 16.01 10.80 16.62
N ALA A 264 16.98 10.13 16.00
CA ALA A 264 18.07 9.44 16.68
C ALA A 264 19.29 10.33 16.96
N VAL A 265 19.41 11.50 16.30
CA VAL A 265 20.56 12.39 16.42
C VAL A 265 20.13 13.82 16.79
N ASP A 266 21.09 14.63 17.26
CA ASP A 266 20.88 16.06 17.43
C ASP A 266 20.92 16.80 16.09
N LYS A 267 20.50 18.07 16.11
CA LYS A 267 20.40 18.89 14.90
C LYS A 267 21.75 19.11 14.21
N ASP A 268 22.81 19.33 14.96
CA ASP A 268 24.13 19.64 14.40
C ASP A 268 24.69 18.41 13.70
N THR A 269 24.52 17.23 14.28
CA THR A 269 24.83 15.94 13.65
C THR A 269 24.01 15.76 12.38
N TYR A 270 22.68 15.95 12.42
CA TYR A 270 21.82 15.84 11.23
C TYR A 270 22.27 16.79 10.10
N ASP A 271 22.58 18.04 10.44
CA ASP A 271 23.00 19.07 9.48
C ASP A 271 24.39 18.82 8.87
N SER A 272 25.22 17.98 9.49
CA SER A 272 26.55 17.59 9.00
C SER A 272 26.53 16.50 7.94
N HIS A 273 25.43 15.74 7.84
CA HIS A 273 25.27 14.64 6.88
C HIS A 273 24.78 15.11 5.50
N VAL A 274 24.77 14.18 4.52
CA VAL A 274 24.32 14.43 3.16
C VAL A 274 22.95 15.08 3.14
N LYS A 275 22.82 16.22 2.46
CA LYS A 275 21.56 16.99 2.39
C LYS A 275 20.68 16.50 1.26
N ILE A 276 19.39 16.39 1.54
CA ILE A 276 18.38 16.16 0.52
C ILE A 276 18.32 17.44 -0.35
N SER A 277 18.51 17.31 -1.66
CA SER A 277 18.48 18.44 -2.60
C SER A 277 17.09 19.06 -2.70
N ASP A 278 17.00 20.30 -3.17
CA ASP A 278 15.73 21.00 -3.32
C ASP A 278 14.84 20.31 -4.37
N GLN A 279 15.44 19.76 -5.44
CA GLN A 279 14.69 18.99 -6.45
C GLN A 279 14.07 17.72 -5.84
N VAL A 280 14.82 16.95 -5.06
CA VAL A 280 14.30 15.77 -4.34
C VAL A 280 13.15 16.15 -3.39
N ARG A 281 13.27 17.29 -2.69
CA ARG A 281 12.19 17.79 -1.81
C ARG A 281 10.94 18.15 -2.61
N TYR A 282 11.11 18.71 -3.80
CA TYR A 282 10.03 19.05 -4.70
C TYR A 282 9.33 17.80 -5.23
N ASP A 283 10.09 16.84 -5.76
CA ASP A 283 9.57 15.59 -6.35
C ASP A 283 8.90 14.68 -5.31
N ASN A 284 9.35 14.77 -4.04
CA ASN A 284 8.80 13.98 -2.92
C ASN A 284 7.55 14.62 -2.28
N LYS A 285 7.05 15.76 -2.79
CA LYS A 285 5.76 16.29 -2.33
C LYS A 285 4.65 15.29 -2.63
N PHE A 286 3.73 15.12 -1.68
CA PHE A 286 2.56 14.27 -1.90
C PHE A 286 1.70 14.80 -3.07
N LEU A 287 1.36 16.08 -3.05
CA LEU A 287 0.69 16.81 -4.13
C LEU A 287 1.45 18.10 -4.41
N THR A 288 1.36 18.58 -5.67
CA THR A 288 1.76 19.95 -6.00
C THR A 288 0.81 20.96 -5.38
N ASP A 289 1.22 22.22 -5.32
CA ASP A 289 0.40 23.28 -4.74
C ASP A 289 -0.89 23.50 -5.58
N GLU A 290 -0.82 23.34 -6.91
CA GLU A 290 -1.97 23.39 -7.82
C GLU A 290 -2.93 22.23 -7.58
N ALA A 291 -2.39 21.02 -7.37
CA ALA A 291 -3.21 19.85 -7.07
C ALA A 291 -3.94 20.02 -5.73
N TRP A 292 -3.28 20.56 -4.69
CA TRP A 292 -3.91 20.89 -3.43
C TRP A 292 -5.02 21.94 -3.59
N GLN A 293 -4.78 23.01 -4.33
CA GLN A 293 -5.81 24.01 -4.62
C GLN A 293 -7.03 23.36 -5.27
N LYS A 294 -6.83 22.50 -6.26
CA LYS A 294 -7.90 21.74 -6.93
C LYS A 294 -8.68 20.85 -5.96
N VAL A 295 -8.01 20.21 -4.99
CA VAL A 295 -8.65 19.40 -3.95
C VAL A 295 -9.54 20.28 -3.07
N GLU A 296 -9.02 21.40 -2.56
CA GLU A 296 -9.76 22.30 -1.67
C GLU A 296 -10.96 22.97 -2.36
N ASP A 297 -10.79 23.42 -3.62
CA ASP A 297 -11.86 24.06 -4.41
C ASP A 297 -13.03 23.11 -4.70
N ASN A 298 -12.80 21.80 -4.77
CA ASN A 298 -13.82 20.80 -5.04
C ASN A 298 -14.25 20.01 -3.79
N ALA A 299 -13.74 20.36 -2.61
CA ALA A 299 -14.01 19.65 -1.38
C ALA A 299 -15.44 19.85 -0.87
N LEU A 300 -16.19 18.76 -0.68
CA LEU A 300 -17.50 18.80 -0.03
C LEU A 300 -17.42 18.96 1.49
N PHE A 301 -16.32 18.53 2.09
CA PHE A 301 -16.03 18.58 3.51
C PHE A 301 -14.63 19.13 3.72
N LYS A 302 -14.39 19.80 4.85
CA LYS A 302 -13.06 20.32 5.20
C LYS A 302 -12.05 19.16 5.28
N THR A 303 -10.90 19.32 4.67
CA THR A 303 -9.82 18.34 4.64
C THR A 303 -9.42 17.86 6.03
N GLU A 304 -9.32 18.74 7.01
CA GLU A 304 -9.02 18.39 8.40
C GLU A 304 -10.02 17.38 9.00
N THR A 305 -11.32 17.58 8.72
CA THR A 305 -12.39 16.67 9.21
C THR A 305 -12.30 15.30 8.55
N VAL A 306 -12.11 15.28 7.23
CA VAL A 306 -11.95 14.03 6.46
C VAL A 306 -10.72 13.25 6.92
N LYS A 307 -9.58 13.94 7.05
CA LYS A 307 -8.32 13.35 7.54
C LYS A 307 -8.49 12.73 8.92
N LYS A 308 -9.07 13.45 9.87
CA LYS A 308 -9.28 12.94 11.24
C LYS A 308 -10.16 11.69 11.26
N ALA A 309 -11.20 11.64 10.44
CA ALA A 309 -12.07 10.46 10.33
C ALA A 309 -11.32 9.26 9.73
N ALA A 310 -10.53 9.49 8.67
CA ALA A 310 -9.70 8.45 8.05
C ALA A 310 -8.65 7.90 9.01
N ASP A 311 -7.92 8.76 9.72
CA ASP A 311 -6.92 8.38 10.73
C ASP A 311 -7.52 7.50 11.81
N THR A 312 -8.72 7.85 12.31
CA THR A 312 -9.43 7.07 13.33
C THR A 312 -9.84 5.70 12.81
N PHE A 313 -10.33 5.64 11.56
CA PHE A 313 -10.75 4.38 10.94
C PHE A 313 -9.56 3.44 10.72
N ILE A 314 -8.45 3.93 10.18
CA ILE A 314 -7.23 3.13 9.92
C ILE A 314 -6.68 2.58 11.23
N ASP A 315 -6.50 3.43 12.26
CA ASP A 315 -5.96 3.01 13.55
C ASP A 315 -6.85 1.95 14.23
N THR A 316 -8.17 2.11 14.14
CA THR A 316 -9.13 1.13 14.68
C THR A 316 -9.03 -0.21 13.93
N ASN A 317 -8.95 -0.17 12.60
CA ASN A 317 -8.86 -1.38 11.78
C ASN A 317 -7.56 -2.17 12.07
N LEU A 318 -6.43 -1.49 12.16
CA LEU A 318 -5.14 -2.12 12.50
C LEU A 318 -5.19 -2.79 13.89
N LYS A 319 -5.72 -2.11 14.90
CA LYS A 319 -5.86 -2.67 16.27
C LYS A 319 -6.77 -3.89 16.32
N VAL A 320 -7.89 -3.87 15.59
CA VAL A 320 -8.83 -5.02 15.53
C VAL A 320 -8.16 -6.24 14.89
N ASN A 321 -7.24 -6.04 13.94
CA ASN A 321 -6.49 -7.12 13.31
C ASN A 321 -5.23 -7.55 14.10
N GLY A 322 -5.08 -7.10 15.34
CA GLY A 322 -4.00 -7.55 16.23
C GLY A 322 -2.68 -6.79 16.07
N ILE A 323 -2.64 -5.73 15.26
CA ILE A 323 -1.47 -4.87 15.11
C ILE A 323 -1.45 -3.88 16.27
N SER A 324 -0.74 -4.24 17.33
CA SER A 324 -0.69 -3.46 18.57
C SER A 324 -0.04 -2.09 18.43
N SER A 325 0.82 -1.91 17.44
CA SER A 325 1.58 -0.68 17.18
C SER A 325 0.82 0.38 16.39
N GLY A 326 -0.34 0.07 15.80
CA GLY A 326 -1.08 1.02 14.96
C GLY A 326 -0.19 1.61 13.85
N LYS A 327 -0.19 2.94 13.70
CA LYS A 327 0.66 3.65 12.71
C LYS A 327 2.18 3.50 12.94
N VAL A 328 2.63 2.97 14.09
CA VAL A 328 4.09 2.75 14.37
C VAL A 328 4.67 1.63 13.49
N SER A 329 3.83 0.76 12.90
CA SER A 329 4.31 -0.29 11.98
C SER A 329 5.03 0.26 10.74
N TYR A 330 4.84 1.52 10.39
CA TYR A 330 5.53 2.15 9.26
C TYR A 330 7.06 2.27 9.44
N THR A 331 7.57 2.24 10.68
CA THR A 331 9.02 2.28 10.95
C THR A 331 9.68 0.91 10.80
N HIS A 332 8.92 -0.18 10.75
CA HIS A 332 9.46 -1.53 10.56
C HIS A 332 10.11 -1.70 9.16
N VAL A 333 9.69 -0.94 8.15
CA VAL A 333 10.34 -0.96 6.83
C VAL A 333 11.82 -0.61 6.91
N VAL A 334 12.23 0.27 7.82
CA VAL A 334 13.65 0.63 8.02
C VAL A 334 14.45 -0.59 8.49
N GLY A 335 13.88 -1.40 9.36
CA GLY A 335 14.48 -2.67 9.79
C GLY A 335 14.65 -3.67 8.64
N LEU A 336 13.65 -3.78 7.75
CA LEU A 336 13.75 -4.63 6.57
C LEU A 336 14.81 -4.12 5.58
N LEU A 337 14.93 -2.81 5.41
CA LEU A 337 15.96 -2.21 4.57
C LEU A 337 17.37 -2.46 5.13
N LEU A 338 17.57 -2.28 6.43
CA LEU A 338 18.85 -2.55 7.11
C LEU A 338 19.24 -4.02 6.92
N GLN A 339 18.31 -4.95 7.14
CA GLN A 339 18.53 -6.38 6.92
C GLN A 339 18.87 -6.70 5.45
N TYR A 340 18.21 -6.05 4.50
CA TYR A 340 18.48 -6.22 3.08
C TYR A 340 19.90 -5.78 2.72
N TYR A 341 20.31 -4.58 3.12
CA TYR A 341 21.65 -4.08 2.80
C TYR A 341 22.76 -4.83 3.54
N ASP A 342 22.52 -5.27 4.78
CA ASP A 342 23.44 -6.14 5.53
C ASP A 342 23.68 -7.48 4.76
N SER A 343 22.66 -8.02 4.13
CA SER A 343 22.78 -9.26 3.34
C SER A 343 23.48 -9.12 1.99
N GLN A 344 23.68 -7.88 1.50
CA GLN A 344 24.37 -7.61 0.23
C GLN A 344 25.86 -7.32 0.40
N GLY A 345 26.34 -7.01 1.61
CA GLY A 345 27.74 -6.71 1.95
C GLY A 345 28.50 -7.92 2.40
#